data_433e6ec7927e560cc3f34f1765062ba8
#
_entry.id   433e6ec7927e560cc3f34f1765062ba8
#
_cell.length_a   1.000
_cell.length_b   1.000
_cell.length_c   1.000
_cell.angle_alpha   90.00
_cell.angle_beta   90.00
_cell.angle_gamma   90.00
#
_symmetry.space_group_name_H-M   'P 1'
#
loop_
_entity.id
_entity.type
_entity.pdbx_description
1 polymer ?
#
loop_
_entity_poly.entity_id
_entity_poly.type
_entity_poly.pdbx_seq_one_letter_code
_entity_poly.pdbx_strand_id
1 'polypeptide(L)'
;MIELPWPPSSLSGHAKGNWHGKAGVTAKHRVWAKAATLAARSMIVVPETGDIRVHVMFYPPSRRGDRVNYPNLMKPYWDGIADALHVNDSRFLPSYGFGEPVKDGKVVVTVG
;
A
#
# COMPACT_ATOMS: atom_id res chain seq x y z
N MET A 1 -12.32 3.75 -2.97
CA MET A 1 -11.11 3.84 -2.10
C MET A 1 -10.79 2.48 -1.51
N ILE A 2 -9.53 2.19 -1.38
CA ILE A 2 -9.04 0.94 -0.85
C ILE A 2 -8.44 1.23 0.52
N GLU A 3 -9.05 0.72 1.58
CA GLU A 3 -8.55 0.91 2.95
C GLU A 3 -7.79 -0.33 3.39
N LEU A 4 -6.56 -0.14 3.88
CA LEU A 4 -5.66 -1.20 4.28
C LEU A 4 -5.10 -0.94 5.67
N PRO A 5 -4.77 -1.99 6.44
CA PRO A 5 -4.13 -1.81 7.74
C PRO A 5 -2.76 -1.17 7.60
N TRP A 6 -2.29 -0.52 8.66
CA TRP A 6 -0.95 0.07 8.67
C TRP A 6 0.10 -1.01 8.43
N PRO A 7 1.02 -0.80 7.47
CA PRO A 7 2.07 -1.78 7.21
C PRO A 7 3.00 -1.88 8.42
N PRO A 8 3.42 -3.09 8.82
CA PRO A 8 4.33 -3.23 9.94
C PRO A 8 5.73 -2.67 9.61
N SER A 9 6.44 -2.18 10.62
CA SER A 9 7.78 -1.62 10.46
C SER A 9 8.79 -2.62 9.88
N SER A 10 8.52 -3.92 10.01
CA SER A 10 9.36 -4.97 9.42
C SER A 10 9.44 -4.89 7.90
N LEU A 11 8.54 -4.16 7.24
CA LEU A 11 8.55 -3.96 5.79
C LEU A 11 9.46 -2.81 5.37
N SER A 12 9.94 -1.99 6.30
CA SER A 12 10.88 -0.92 5.98
C SER A 12 12.27 -1.49 5.68
N GLY A 13 13.02 -0.81 4.82
CA GLY A 13 14.38 -1.21 4.49
C GLY A 13 15.36 -1.16 5.64
N HIS A 14 14.98 -0.52 6.74
CA HIS A 14 15.81 -0.38 7.95
C HIS A 14 15.48 -1.40 9.02
N ALA A 15 14.41 -2.18 8.87
CA ALA A 15 14.03 -3.16 9.86
C ALA A 15 14.98 -4.33 9.86
N LYS A 16 15.45 -4.70 11.06
CA LYS A 16 16.22 -5.93 11.27
C LYS A 16 15.24 -7.05 11.58
N GLY A 17 15.43 -8.21 10.98
CA GLY A 17 14.54 -9.32 11.26
C GLY A 17 14.90 -10.58 10.51
N ASN A 18 14.27 -11.67 10.90
CA ASN A 18 14.41 -12.94 10.21
C ASN A 18 13.84 -12.81 8.79
N TRP A 19 14.62 -13.19 7.80
CA TRP A 19 14.22 -13.15 6.41
C TRP A 19 12.90 -13.90 6.17
N HIS A 20 12.72 -15.08 6.77
CA HIS A 20 11.48 -15.86 6.62
C HIS A 20 10.28 -15.14 7.20
N GLY A 21 10.45 -14.45 8.33
CA GLY A 21 9.40 -13.65 8.94
C GLY A 21 8.97 -12.50 8.03
N LYS A 22 9.94 -11.80 7.43
CA LYS A 22 9.67 -10.73 6.48
C LYS A 22 8.91 -11.23 5.26
N ALA A 23 9.31 -12.36 4.69
CA ALA A 23 8.66 -12.94 3.52
C ALA A 23 7.20 -13.29 3.81
N GLY A 24 6.90 -13.88 4.97
CA GLY A 24 5.54 -14.21 5.37
C GLY A 24 4.65 -12.97 5.56
N VAL A 25 5.18 -11.94 6.23
CA VAL A 25 4.47 -10.68 6.42
C VAL A 25 4.20 -9.98 5.09
N THR A 26 5.18 -9.96 4.20
CA THR A 26 5.05 -9.36 2.88
C THR A 26 3.96 -10.06 2.06
N ALA A 27 3.95 -11.39 2.06
CA ALA A 27 2.95 -12.18 1.33
C ALA A 27 1.53 -11.91 1.87
N LYS A 28 1.37 -11.81 3.18
CA LYS A 28 0.08 -11.53 3.82
C LYS A 28 -0.46 -10.16 3.41
N HIS A 29 0.38 -9.13 3.46
CA HIS A 29 -0.03 -7.78 3.08
C HIS A 29 -0.36 -7.68 1.58
N ARG A 30 0.38 -8.38 0.74
CA ARG A 30 0.09 -8.47 -0.69
C ARG A 30 -1.28 -9.10 -0.94
N VAL A 31 -1.61 -10.18 -0.26
CA VAL A 31 -2.91 -10.85 -0.37
C VAL A 31 -4.03 -9.94 0.10
N TRP A 32 -3.84 -9.23 1.20
CA TRP A 32 -4.85 -8.29 1.70
C TRP A 32 -5.12 -7.16 0.71
N ALA A 33 -4.07 -6.59 0.13
CA ALA A 33 -4.23 -5.53 -0.86
C ALA A 33 -4.94 -6.02 -2.11
N LYS A 34 -4.61 -7.22 -2.58
CA LYS A 34 -5.28 -7.85 -3.71
C LYS A 34 -6.77 -8.05 -3.43
N ALA A 35 -7.11 -8.61 -2.28
CA ALA A 35 -8.51 -8.85 -1.90
C ALA A 35 -9.30 -7.55 -1.79
N ALA A 36 -8.74 -6.54 -1.13
CA ALA A 36 -9.39 -5.24 -0.98
C ALA A 36 -9.60 -4.53 -2.33
N THR A 37 -8.64 -4.64 -3.23
CA THR A 37 -8.73 -4.06 -4.57
C THR A 37 -9.80 -4.78 -5.40
N LEU A 38 -9.86 -6.10 -5.34
CA LEU A 38 -10.90 -6.87 -6.03
C LEU A 38 -12.30 -6.51 -5.51
N ALA A 39 -12.45 -6.28 -4.22
CA ALA A 39 -13.71 -5.86 -3.65
C ALA A 39 -14.16 -4.47 -4.17
N ALA A 40 -13.23 -3.60 -4.51
CA ALA A 40 -13.50 -2.26 -5.03
C ALA A 40 -13.41 -2.18 -6.56
N ARG A 41 -13.15 -3.28 -7.25
CA ARG A 41 -12.78 -3.30 -8.67
C ARG A 41 -13.79 -2.61 -9.58
N SER A 42 -15.08 -2.76 -9.31
CA SER A 42 -16.13 -2.15 -10.13
C SER A 42 -16.12 -0.62 -10.06
N MET A 43 -15.49 -0.05 -9.05
CA MET A 43 -15.40 1.40 -8.83
C MET A 43 -14.08 1.99 -9.34
N ILE A 44 -13.22 1.17 -9.90
CA ILE A 44 -11.90 1.58 -10.38
C ILE A 44 -11.88 1.55 -11.90
N VAL A 45 -11.50 2.67 -12.51
CA VAL A 45 -11.29 2.77 -13.94
C VAL A 45 -9.79 2.78 -14.21
N VAL A 46 -9.31 1.79 -14.96
CA VAL A 46 -7.89 1.64 -15.29
C VAL A 46 -7.71 2.03 -16.77
N PRO A 47 -6.83 3.01 -17.07
CA PRO A 47 -6.53 3.33 -18.46
C PRO A 47 -5.85 2.14 -19.15
N GLU A 48 -6.16 1.93 -20.43
CA GLU A 48 -5.56 0.82 -21.19
C GLU A 48 -4.05 0.95 -21.32
N THR A 49 -3.57 2.18 -21.46
CA THR A 49 -2.13 2.47 -21.62
C THR A 49 -1.73 3.67 -20.79
N GLY A 50 -0.43 3.81 -20.58
CA GLY A 50 0.13 4.96 -19.87
C GLY A 50 0.08 4.83 -18.35
N ASP A 51 0.26 5.96 -17.69
CA ASP A 51 0.32 6.00 -16.23
C ASP A 51 -1.04 5.77 -15.58
N ILE A 52 -1.01 5.07 -14.47
CA ILE A 52 -2.17 4.88 -13.60
C ILE A 52 -1.92 5.72 -12.35
N ARG A 53 -2.70 6.78 -12.17
CA ARG A 53 -2.56 7.64 -11.00
C ARG A 53 -3.07 6.93 -9.76
N VAL A 54 -2.25 6.89 -8.73
CA VAL A 54 -2.60 6.30 -7.44
C VAL A 54 -2.23 7.27 -6.33
N HIS A 55 -3.10 7.45 -5.36
CA HIS A 55 -2.87 8.35 -4.24
C HIS A 55 -2.98 7.57 -2.93
N VAL A 56 -2.02 7.75 -2.04
CA VAL A 56 -2.01 7.10 -0.73
C VAL A 56 -2.08 8.13 0.37
N MET A 57 -3.10 8.01 1.23
CA MET A 57 -3.17 8.75 2.47
C MET A 57 -2.68 7.86 3.61
N PHE A 58 -1.66 8.33 4.31
CA PHE A 58 -1.11 7.65 5.48
C PHE A 58 -1.70 8.24 6.75
N TYR A 59 -2.40 7.41 7.52
CA TYR A 59 -2.90 7.75 8.85
C TYR A 59 -2.12 6.89 9.85
N PRO A 60 -0.98 7.41 10.37
CA PRO A 60 -0.10 6.58 11.21
C PRO A 60 -0.71 6.26 12.56
N PRO A 61 -0.20 5.22 13.25
CA PRO A 61 -0.70 4.89 14.59
C PRO A 61 -0.25 5.86 15.67
N SER A 62 0.77 6.69 15.38
CA SER A 62 1.26 7.72 16.30
C SER A 62 2.03 8.79 15.53
N ARG A 63 2.36 9.89 16.21
CA ARG A 63 3.16 10.97 15.61
C ARG A 63 4.67 10.67 15.58
N ARG A 64 5.10 9.52 16.08
CA ARG A 64 6.52 9.16 16.21
C ARG A 64 7.17 8.67 14.93
N GLY A 65 6.37 8.35 13.92
CA GLY A 65 6.88 7.81 12.67
C GLY A 65 7.57 8.85 11.81
N ASP A 66 8.44 8.37 10.92
CA ASP A 66 9.13 9.20 9.94
C ASP A 66 8.37 9.13 8.61
N ARG A 67 7.71 10.24 8.26
CA ARG A 67 6.89 10.36 7.05
C ARG A 67 7.68 10.08 5.78
N VAL A 68 8.96 10.41 5.75
CA VAL A 68 9.82 10.18 4.58
C VAL A 68 9.93 8.69 4.26
N ASN A 69 9.84 7.83 5.26
CA ASN A 69 9.97 6.39 5.11
C ASN A 69 8.64 5.67 4.87
N TYR A 70 7.50 6.31 5.07
CA TYR A 70 6.20 5.66 4.89
C TYR A 70 5.99 5.09 3.48
N PRO A 71 6.34 5.79 2.39
CA PRO A 71 6.19 5.22 1.06
C PRO A 71 6.90 3.89 0.86
N ASN A 72 8.02 3.67 1.54
CA ASN A 72 8.79 2.42 1.44
C ASN A 72 8.03 1.21 1.99
N LEU A 73 7.03 1.42 2.82
CA LEU A 73 6.20 0.37 3.39
C LEU A 73 5.16 -0.17 2.40
N MET A 74 4.96 0.52 1.28
CA MET A 74 3.88 0.22 0.34
C MET A 74 4.16 -0.88 -0.67
N LYS A 75 5.40 -1.36 -0.78
CA LYS A 75 5.78 -2.31 -1.85
C LYS A 75 4.85 -3.52 -1.93
N PRO A 76 4.57 -4.26 -0.84
CA PRO A 76 3.67 -5.39 -0.94
C PRO A 76 2.24 -5.00 -1.31
N TYR A 77 1.80 -3.82 -0.90
CA TYR A 77 0.48 -3.32 -1.27
C TYR A 77 0.41 -2.99 -2.76
N TRP A 78 1.45 -2.34 -3.31
CA TRP A 78 1.51 -2.10 -4.76
C TRP A 78 1.46 -3.40 -5.55
N ASP A 79 2.19 -4.41 -5.11
CA ASP A 79 2.19 -5.72 -5.76
C ASP A 79 0.80 -6.35 -5.75
N GLY A 80 0.09 -6.28 -4.61
CA GLY A 80 -1.27 -6.81 -4.48
C GLY A 80 -2.28 -6.06 -5.34
N ILE A 81 -2.20 -4.74 -5.37
CA ILE A 81 -3.09 -3.91 -6.20
C ILE A 81 -2.85 -4.20 -7.68
N ALA A 82 -1.58 -4.28 -8.09
CA ALA A 82 -1.23 -4.61 -9.47
C ALA A 82 -1.73 -5.99 -9.87
N ASP A 83 -1.62 -6.99 -8.99
CA ASP A 83 -2.17 -8.33 -9.22
C ASP A 83 -3.68 -8.29 -9.46
N ALA A 84 -4.41 -7.53 -8.65
CA ALA A 84 -5.87 -7.44 -8.77
C ALA A 84 -6.30 -6.73 -10.05
N LEU A 85 -5.55 -5.73 -10.48
CA LEU A 85 -5.85 -4.94 -11.68
C LEU A 85 -5.27 -5.54 -12.96
N HIS A 86 -4.48 -6.60 -12.86
CA HIS A 86 -3.78 -7.24 -13.98
C HIS A 86 -2.89 -6.27 -14.75
N VAL A 87 -2.14 -5.44 -14.02
CA VAL A 87 -1.22 -4.46 -14.61
C VAL A 87 0.17 -4.63 -13.99
N ASN A 88 1.18 -4.05 -14.66
CA ASN A 88 2.52 -3.95 -14.09
C ASN A 88 2.55 -2.73 -13.17
N ASP A 89 3.13 -2.87 -11.97
CA ASP A 89 3.22 -1.78 -11.00
C ASP A 89 4.08 -0.61 -11.48
N SER A 90 4.91 -0.81 -12.51
CA SER A 90 5.68 0.26 -13.15
C SER A 90 4.80 1.33 -13.77
N ARG A 91 3.53 1.03 -14.04
CA ARG A 91 2.57 2.00 -14.56
C ARG A 91 2.00 2.93 -13.48
N PHE A 92 2.19 2.60 -12.19
CA PHE A 92 1.66 3.45 -11.13
C PHE A 92 2.45 4.75 -11.02
N LEU A 93 1.72 5.86 -11.04
CA LEU A 93 2.26 7.18 -10.77
C LEU A 93 1.75 7.60 -9.38
N PRO A 94 2.53 7.36 -8.33
CA PRO A 94 2.05 7.55 -6.98
C PRO A 94 2.15 9.00 -6.51
N SER A 95 1.20 9.39 -5.67
CA SER A 95 1.27 10.59 -4.86
C SER A 95 0.89 10.24 -3.43
N TYR A 96 1.39 11.02 -2.47
CA TYR A 96 1.26 10.70 -1.05
C TYR A 96 0.74 11.88 -0.26
N GLY A 97 -0.14 11.60 0.69
CA GLY A 97 -0.60 12.56 1.67
C GLY A 97 -0.46 11.98 3.08
N PHE A 98 -0.49 12.85 4.08
CA PHE A 98 -0.27 12.46 5.48
C PHE A 98 -1.38 13.07 6.32
N GLY A 99 -2.19 12.20 6.89
CA GLY A 99 -3.30 12.60 7.75
C GLY A 99 -2.94 12.49 9.23
N GLU A 100 -3.89 12.83 10.07
CA GLU A 100 -3.73 12.72 11.51
C GLU A 100 -3.62 11.26 11.95
N PRO A 101 -2.89 10.98 13.04
CA PRO A 101 -2.81 9.62 13.57
C PRO A 101 -4.18 9.07 13.94
N VAL A 102 -4.36 7.78 13.71
CA VAL A 102 -5.55 7.04 14.12
C VAL A 102 -5.12 5.80 14.87
N LYS A 103 -6.00 5.26 15.72
CA LYS A 103 -5.70 4.04 16.47
C LYS A 103 -5.33 2.93 15.48
N ASP A 104 -4.24 2.21 15.77
CA ASP A 104 -3.68 1.12 14.95
C ASP A 104 -3.17 1.55 13.57
N GLY A 105 -3.38 2.79 13.17
CA GLY A 105 -2.97 3.29 11.87
C GLY A 105 -3.76 2.68 10.71
N LYS A 106 -3.69 3.32 9.56
CA LYS A 106 -4.22 2.77 8.30
C LYS A 106 -3.65 3.51 7.11
N VAL A 107 -3.77 2.92 5.94
CA VAL A 107 -3.52 3.60 4.67
C VAL A 107 -4.77 3.52 3.81
N VAL A 108 -5.03 4.59 3.04
CA VAL A 108 -6.15 4.65 2.11
C VAL A 108 -5.61 4.93 0.73
N VAL A 109 -5.90 4.03 -0.22
CA VAL A 109 -5.42 4.13 -1.60
C VAL A 109 -6.58 4.49 -2.51
N THR A 110 -6.38 5.50 -3.33
CA THR A 110 -7.33 5.90 -4.37
C THR A 110 -6.67 5.67 -5.73
N VAL A 111 -7.34 4.96 -6.63
CA VAL A 111 -6.86 4.69 -7.99
C VAL A 111 -7.67 5.53 -8.97
N GLY A 112 -6.96 6.31 -9.78
CA GLY A 112 -7.58 7.16 -10.78
C GLY A 112 -7.61 8.63 -10.46
#